data_b67b2f51a7517019763a14173296660e
#
_entry.id   b67b2f51a7517019763a14173296660e
#
_cell.length_a   1.000
_cell.length_b   1.000
_cell.length_c   1.000
_cell.angle_alpha   90.00
_cell.angle_beta   90.00
_cell.angle_gamma   90.00
#
_symmetry.space_group_name_H-M   'P 1'
#
loop_
_entity.id
_entity.type
_entity.pdbx_description
1 polymer ?
#
loop_
_entity_poly.entity_id
_entity_poly.type
_entity_poly.pdbx_seq_one_letter_code
_entity_poly.pdbx_strand_id
1 'polypeptide(L)'
;QFLEVTPVTQKNYYLDTPDFYLRQHKIAMRIRTFENSAELTIKIPQAVGNMEYNQALSLEEANHCLKECKLPQGMILDELLSRDISPSNWTVLGCLTTIRYEKETPIGLMALDQSEYFDIIDYELELEVEDGKQGGLDFQEFLQANEIHYKKAPSKLVRFIENMKKY
;
A
#
# COMPACT_ATOMS: atom_id res chain seq x y z
N GLN A 1 14.16 -19.32 0.50
CA GLN A 1 14.59 -18.28 1.48
C GLN A 1 13.47 -17.85 2.45
N PHE A 2 12.20 -18.02 2.08
CA PHE A 2 11.03 -17.64 2.91
C PHE A 2 10.34 -18.80 3.64
N LEU A 3 10.85 -20.03 3.54
CA LEU A 3 10.20 -21.25 4.06
C LEU A 3 9.97 -21.25 5.58
N GLU A 4 10.74 -20.48 6.33
CA GLU A 4 10.65 -20.40 7.80
C GLU A 4 9.99 -19.10 8.29
N VAL A 5 9.48 -18.28 7.37
CA VAL A 5 8.84 -17.00 7.71
C VAL A 5 7.36 -17.20 7.91
N THR A 6 6.85 -16.77 9.04
CA THR A 6 5.39 -16.71 9.27
C THR A 6 4.80 -15.54 8.49
N PRO A 7 3.85 -15.77 7.59
CA PRO A 7 3.27 -14.69 6.82
C PRO A 7 2.36 -13.80 7.67
N VAL A 8 2.26 -12.54 7.27
CA VAL A 8 1.31 -11.58 7.82
C VAL A 8 0.23 -11.29 6.77
N THR A 9 -1.03 -11.45 7.18
CA THR A 9 -2.17 -11.08 6.34
C THR A 9 -2.52 -9.60 6.55
N GLN A 10 -2.58 -8.87 5.45
CA GLN A 10 -2.90 -7.44 5.42
C GLN A 10 -4.11 -7.23 4.52
N LYS A 11 -5.13 -6.51 4.99
CA LYS A 11 -6.25 -6.06 4.16
C LYS A 11 -6.11 -4.57 3.90
N ASN A 12 -5.96 -4.20 2.63
CA ASN A 12 -5.77 -2.82 2.19
C ASN A 12 -7.09 -2.32 1.58
N TYR A 13 -7.75 -1.43 2.29
CA TYR A 13 -8.95 -0.74 1.82
C TYR A 13 -8.54 0.59 1.21
N TYR A 14 -8.72 0.75 -0.10
CA TYR A 14 -8.39 1.98 -0.79
C TYR A 14 -9.53 2.97 -0.71
N LEU A 15 -9.18 4.22 -0.48
CA LEU A 15 -10.14 5.32 -0.35
C LEU A 15 -9.87 6.41 -1.39
N ASP A 16 -10.93 6.98 -1.90
CA ASP A 16 -10.89 8.18 -2.75
C ASP A 16 -12.19 8.98 -2.57
N THR A 17 -12.27 10.11 -3.19
CA THR A 17 -13.53 10.82 -3.35
C THR A 17 -14.37 10.20 -4.49
N PRO A 18 -15.69 10.40 -4.53
CA PRO A 18 -16.54 9.86 -5.61
C PRO A 18 -16.10 10.28 -7.02
N ASP A 19 -15.49 11.44 -7.16
CA ASP A 19 -14.94 11.96 -8.41
C ASP A 19 -13.47 11.59 -8.66
N PHE A 20 -12.89 10.71 -7.83
CA PHE A 20 -11.50 10.25 -7.91
C PHE A 20 -10.47 11.39 -7.81
N TYR A 21 -10.71 12.37 -6.97
CA TYR A 21 -9.82 13.52 -6.77
C TYR A 21 -8.40 13.11 -6.39
N LEU A 22 -8.24 12.20 -5.41
CA LEU A 22 -6.92 11.75 -4.97
C LEU A 22 -6.14 11.11 -6.13
N ARG A 23 -6.79 10.22 -6.86
CA ARG A 23 -6.20 9.56 -8.04
C ARG A 23 -5.76 10.56 -9.10
N GLN A 24 -6.59 11.57 -9.43
CA GLN A 24 -6.26 12.61 -10.41
C GLN A 24 -5.01 13.39 -10.01
N HIS A 25 -4.77 13.56 -8.70
CA HIS A 25 -3.60 14.22 -8.13
C HIS A 25 -2.46 13.26 -7.76
N LYS A 26 -2.54 11.97 -8.16
CA LYS A 26 -1.57 10.91 -7.85
C LYS A 26 -1.37 10.68 -6.35
N ILE A 27 -2.33 11.07 -5.54
CA ILE A 27 -2.39 10.81 -4.11
C ILE A 27 -2.99 9.42 -3.90
N ALA A 28 -2.41 8.63 -3.02
CA ALA A 28 -2.94 7.33 -2.62
C ALA A 28 -3.29 7.34 -1.14
N MET A 29 -4.49 6.86 -0.81
CA MET A 29 -4.93 6.73 0.58
C MET A 29 -5.50 5.34 0.82
N ARG A 30 -5.14 4.74 1.96
CA ARG A 30 -5.64 3.42 2.36
C ARG A 30 -5.80 3.31 3.87
N ILE A 31 -6.75 2.50 4.30
CA ILE A 31 -6.76 1.89 5.61
C ILE A 31 -6.25 0.46 5.45
N ARG A 32 -5.23 0.10 6.22
CA ARG A 32 -4.69 -1.26 6.26
C ARG A 32 -5.03 -1.87 7.61
N THR A 33 -5.60 -3.07 7.61
CA THR A 33 -5.85 -3.83 8.81
C THR A 33 -4.95 -5.06 8.86
N PHE A 34 -4.47 -5.36 10.06
CA PHE A 34 -3.76 -6.57 10.44
C PHE A 34 -4.63 -7.38 11.40
N GLU A 35 -4.10 -8.44 11.98
CA GLU A 35 -4.84 -9.27 12.93
C GLU A 35 -5.35 -8.48 14.15
N ASN A 36 -4.49 -7.63 14.74
CA ASN A 36 -4.77 -6.95 16.01
C ASN A 36 -4.56 -5.41 15.94
N SER A 37 -4.33 -4.86 14.76
CA SER A 37 -4.05 -3.44 14.58
C SER A 37 -4.49 -2.95 13.22
N ALA A 38 -4.48 -1.64 13.03
CA ALA A 38 -4.73 -1.01 11.75
C ALA A 38 -3.90 0.27 11.60
N GLU A 39 -3.81 0.76 10.38
CA GLU A 39 -3.19 2.04 10.07
C GLU A 39 -3.92 2.75 8.92
N LEU A 40 -3.98 4.06 9.00
CA LEU A 40 -4.34 4.92 7.88
C LEU A 40 -3.05 5.46 7.27
N THR A 41 -2.90 5.32 5.96
CA THR A 41 -1.73 5.80 5.20
C THR A 41 -2.17 6.70 4.07
N ILE A 42 -1.45 7.81 3.88
CA ILE A 42 -1.55 8.64 2.70
C ILE A 42 -0.16 8.83 2.07
N LYS A 43 -0.08 8.69 0.74
CA LYS A 43 1.11 8.96 -0.06
C LYS A 43 0.84 10.13 -0.99
N ILE A 44 1.61 11.20 -0.84
CA ILE A 44 1.46 12.43 -1.58
C ILE A 44 2.71 12.63 -2.45
N PRO A 45 2.56 12.82 -3.78
CA PRO A 45 3.71 13.01 -4.66
C PRO A 45 4.49 14.27 -4.30
N GLN A 46 5.80 14.20 -4.39
CA GLN A 46 6.73 15.29 -4.24
C GLN A 46 7.50 15.51 -5.55
N ALA A 47 8.31 16.56 -5.62
CA ALA A 47 9.20 16.79 -6.78
C ALA A 47 10.14 15.61 -7.02
N VAL A 48 10.58 14.94 -5.93
CA VAL A 48 11.33 13.69 -5.95
C VAL A 48 10.69 12.72 -4.96
N GLY A 49 10.20 11.58 -5.46
CA GLY A 49 9.56 10.54 -4.63
C GLY A 49 8.17 10.93 -4.11
N ASN A 50 7.80 10.38 -2.98
CA ASN A 50 6.52 10.63 -2.31
C ASN A 50 6.76 10.97 -0.83
N MET A 51 5.90 11.82 -0.27
CA MET A 51 5.75 11.97 1.16
C MET A 51 4.69 10.96 1.64
N GLU A 52 5.05 10.17 2.62
CA GLU A 52 4.15 9.19 3.24
C GLU A 52 3.87 9.57 4.69
N TYR A 53 2.59 9.60 5.04
CA TYR A 53 2.13 9.77 6.41
C TYR A 53 1.39 8.52 6.84
N ASN A 54 1.76 8.00 8.01
CA ASN A 54 1.14 6.83 8.61
C ASN A 54 0.55 7.21 9.98
N GLN A 55 -0.71 6.85 10.20
CA GLN A 55 -1.42 7.07 11.44
C GLN A 55 -1.94 5.74 11.97
N ALA A 56 -1.46 5.33 13.16
CA ALA A 56 -1.93 4.12 13.81
C ALA A 56 -3.40 4.23 14.18
N LEU A 57 -4.15 3.16 13.99
CA LEU A 57 -5.55 3.01 14.37
C LEU A 57 -5.76 1.70 15.15
N SER A 58 -6.74 1.70 16.02
CA SER A 58 -7.33 0.45 16.49
C SER A 58 -8.19 -0.19 15.38
N LEU A 59 -8.47 -1.49 15.50
CA LEU A 59 -9.41 -2.15 14.57
C LEU A 59 -10.81 -1.55 14.63
N GLU A 60 -11.24 -1.09 15.81
CA GLU A 60 -12.54 -0.44 15.99
C GLU A 60 -12.61 0.89 15.23
N GLU A 61 -11.59 1.73 15.37
CA GLU A 61 -11.48 2.99 14.61
C GLU A 61 -11.45 2.74 13.10
N ALA A 62 -10.64 1.78 12.64
CA ALA A 62 -10.57 1.42 11.23
C ALA A 62 -11.93 0.96 10.69
N ASN A 63 -12.62 0.07 11.40
CA ASN A 63 -13.95 -0.42 11.03
C ASN A 63 -14.99 0.72 11.02
N HIS A 64 -14.93 1.63 12.00
CA HIS A 64 -15.80 2.80 12.02
C HIS A 64 -15.57 3.71 10.82
N CYS A 65 -14.29 4.01 10.50
CA CYS A 65 -13.93 4.81 9.33
C CYS A 65 -14.42 4.20 8.02
N LEU A 66 -14.25 2.89 7.85
CA LEU A 66 -14.68 2.17 6.65
C LEU A 66 -16.21 2.14 6.50
N LYS A 67 -16.93 1.98 7.61
CA LYS A 67 -18.39 1.94 7.62
C LYS A 67 -19.03 3.30 7.37
N GLU A 68 -18.55 4.33 8.08
CA GLU A 68 -19.10 5.68 8.02
C GLU A 68 -18.52 6.55 6.90
N CYS A 69 -17.49 6.04 6.19
CA CYS A 69 -16.73 6.79 5.19
C CYS A 69 -16.20 8.11 5.73
N LYS A 70 -15.73 8.11 6.99
CA LYS A 70 -15.18 9.27 7.68
C LYS A 70 -13.76 9.00 8.15
N LEU A 71 -12.86 9.95 7.96
CA LEU A 71 -11.51 9.84 8.47
C LEU A 71 -11.46 10.16 9.97
N PRO A 72 -10.56 9.50 10.72
CA PRO A 72 -10.32 9.81 12.11
C PRO A 72 -9.63 11.17 12.24
N GLN A 73 -9.75 11.79 13.41
CA GLN A 73 -8.95 12.95 13.75
C GLN A 73 -7.46 12.58 13.76
N GLY A 74 -6.60 13.49 13.32
CA GLY A 74 -5.16 13.30 13.35
C GLY A 74 -4.43 13.93 12.17
N MET A 75 -3.12 13.62 12.08
CA MET A 75 -2.23 14.29 11.14
C MET A 75 -2.64 14.15 9.67
N ILE A 76 -3.24 13.04 9.29
CA ILE A 76 -3.66 12.82 7.88
C ILE A 76 -4.86 13.69 7.54
N LEU A 77 -5.83 13.80 8.44
CA LEU A 77 -6.95 14.71 8.25
C LEU A 77 -6.48 16.17 8.20
N ASP A 78 -5.57 16.57 9.08
CA ASP A 78 -5.00 17.92 9.10
C ASP A 78 -4.23 18.23 7.81
N GLU A 79 -3.45 17.26 7.30
CA GLU A 79 -2.73 17.40 6.02
C GLU A 79 -3.68 17.57 4.83
N LEU A 80 -4.78 16.81 4.78
CA LEU A 80 -5.79 16.93 3.74
C LEU A 80 -6.49 18.30 3.81
N LEU A 81 -6.87 18.74 5.00
CA LEU A 81 -7.51 20.05 5.22
C LEU A 81 -6.57 21.21 4.83
N SER A 82 -5.27 21.10 5.10
CA SER A 82 -4.27 22.10 4.71
C SER A 82 -4.14 22.26 3.19
N ARG A 83 -4.62 21.29 2.43
CA ARG A 83 -4.62 21.26 0.95
C ARG A 83 -6.01 21.55 0.35
N ASP A 84 -6.96 22.02 1.16
CA ASP A 84 -8.35 22.24 0.76
C ASP A 84 -9.04 20.96 0.23
N ILE A 85 -8.56 19.78 0.61
CA ILE A 85 -9.19 18.50 0.27
C ILE A 85 -10.26 18.22 1.34
N SER A 86 -11.53 18.35 0.95
CA SER A 86 -12.66 18.18 1.90
C SER A 86 -12.87 16.69 2.22
N PRO A 87 -12.84 16.32 3.52
CA PRO A 87 -13.01 14.93 3.95
C PRO A 87 -14.47 14.47 4.01
N SER A 88 -15.43 15.26 3.54
CA SER A 88 -16.86 14.98 3.76
C SER A 88 -17.47 13.91 2.82
N ASN A 89 -16.74 13.48 1.80
CA ASN A 89 -17.26 12.59 0.74
C ASN A 89 -16.28 11.48 0.38
N TRP A 90 -15.86 10.67 1.35
CA TRP A 90 -15.00 9.53 1.06
C TRP A 90 -15.79 8.33 0.57
N THR A 91 -15.16 7.56 -0.30
CA THR A 91 -15.68 6.29 -0.81
C THR A 91 -14.61 5.22 -0.63
N VAL A 92 -15.00 4.06 -0.12
CA VAL A 92 -14.17 2.88 -0.12
C VAL A 92 -14.26 2.24 -1.49
N LEU A 93 -13.16 2.24 -2.23
CA LEU A 93 -13.09 1.68 -3.60
C LEU A 93 -13.14 0.16 -3.60
N GLY A 94 -12.71 -0.47 -2.51
CA GLY A 94 -12.67 -1.90 -2.32
C GLY A 94 -11.48 -2.34 -1.49
N CYS A 95 -11.26 -3.66 -1.42
CA CYS A 95 -10.24 -4.30 -0.60
C CYS A 95 -9.29 -5.14 -1.46
N LEU A 96 -7.99 -5.00 -1.21
CA LEU A 96 -6.94 -5.89 -1.70
C LEU A 96 -6.32 -6.58 -0.49
N THR A 97 -6.35 -7.91 -0.47
CA THR A 97 -5.71 -8.71 0.59
C THR A 97 -4.31 -9.08 0.15
N THR A 98 -3.32 -8.89 1.02
CA THR A 98 -1.93 -9.32 0.80
C THR A 98 -1.54 -10.30 1.88
N ILE A 99 -0.99 -11.45 1.47
CA ILE A 99 -0.26 -12.37 2.33
C ILE A 99 1.21 -12.06 2.11
N ARG A 100 1.87 -11.47 3.13
CA ARG A 100 3.25 -10.99 3.06
C ARG A 100 4.19 -11.87 3.85
N TYR A 101 5.22 -12.36 3.20
CA TYR A 101 6.39 -12.99 3.82
C TYR A 101 7.53 -11.97 3.80
N GLU A 102 8.03 -11.59 4.96
CA GLU A 102 9.02 -10.53 5.09
C GLU A 102 10.25 -11.03 5.84
N LYS A 103 11.44 -10.73 5.35
CA LYS A 103 12.70 -11.18 5.91
C LYS A 103 13.79 -10.14 5.75
N GLU A 104 14.48 -9.86 6.85
CA GLU A 104 15.74 -9.11 6.82
C GLU A 104 16.80 -9.91 6.06
N THR A 105 17.50 -9.24 5.16
CA THR A 105 18.61 -9.78 4.37
C THR A 105 19.79 -8.82 4.39
N PRO A 106 21.00 -9.26 4.02
CA PRO A 106 22.17 -8.38 3.95
C PRO A 106 22.01 -7.19 2.99
N ILE A 107 21.07 -7.28 2.03
CA ILE A 107 20.83 -6.23 1.02
C ILE A 107 19.61 -5.36 1.33
N GLY A 108 18.89 -5.61 2.42
CA GLY A 108 17.70 -4.87 2.84
C GLY A 108 16.57 -5.78 3.27
N LEU A 109 15.43 -5.17 3.58
CA LEU A 109 14.21 -5.89 3.95
C LEU A 109 13.52 -6.41 2.70
N MET A 110 13.49 -7.73 2.54
CA MET A 110 12.90 -8.40 1.39
C MET A 110 11.49 -8.88 1.73
N ALA A 111 10.51 -8.57 0.89
CA ALA A 111 9.14 -9.00 1.03
C ALA A 111 8.67 -9.76 -0.21
N LEU A 112 8.02 -10.91 0.02
CA LEU A 112 7.30 -11.67 -1.00
C LEU A 112 5.81 -11.54 -0.70
N ASP A 113 5.07 -10.92 -1.61
CA ASP A 113 3.64 -10.67 -1.50
C ASP A 113 2.84 -11.56 -2.45
N GLN A 114 1.80 -12.18 -1.91
CA GLN A 114 0.68 -12.70 -2.68
C GLN A 114 -0.50 -11.74 -2.45
N SER A 115 -0.95 -11.08 -3.50
CA SER A 115 -2.06 -10.12 -3.44
C SER A 115 -3.30 -10.68 -4.13
N GLU A 116 -4.44 -10.60 -3.45
CA GLU A 116 -5.74 -11.09 -3.92
C GLU A 116 -6.73 -9.93 -3.97
N TYR A 117 -7.34 -9.70 -5.13
CA TYR A 117 -8.35 -8.68 -5.36
C TYR A 117 -9.20 -9.05 -6.57
N PHE A 118 -10.51 -8.88 -6.49
CA PHE A 118 -11.48 -9.39 -7.47
C PHE A 118 -11.28 -10.90 -7.66
N ASP A 119 -11.05 -11.35 -8.89
CA ASP A 119 -10.72 -12.74 -9.28
C ASP A 119 -9.23 -12.93 -9.63
N ILE A 120 -8.37 -12.00 -9.20
CA ILE A 120 -6.95 -11.93 -9.55
C ILE A 120 -6.09 -12.29 -8.34
N ILE A 121 -5.05 -13.08 -8.60
CA ILE A 121 -3.94 -13.34 -7.68
C ILE A 121 -2.66 -12.89 -8.34
N ASP A 122 -1.97 -11.95 -7.71
CA ASP A 122 -0.67 -11.42 -8.13
C ASP A 122 0.43 -11.77 -7.14
N TYR A 123 1.64 -11.97 -7.64
CA TYR A 123 2.84 -12.15 -6.83
C TYR A 123 3.84 -11.04 -7.09
N GLU A 124 4.46 -10.53 -6.05
CA GLU A 124 5.42 -9.42 -6.12
C GLU A 124 6.57 -9.66 -5.14
N LEU A 125 7.80 -9.45 -5.61
CA LEU A 125 8.99 -9.44 -4.77
C LEU A 125 9.45 -7.99 -4.64
N GLU A 126 9.56 -7.51 -3.41
CA GLU A 126 9.96 -6.16 -3.06
C GLU A 126 11.27 -6.20 -2.27
N LEU A 127 12.11 -5.19 -2.44
CA LEU A 127 13.27 -4.93 -1.60
C LEU A 127 13.20 -3.49 -1.09
N GLU A 128 13.08 -3.33 0.22
CA GLU A 128 13.13 -2.04 0.89
C GLU A 128 14.56 -1.75 1.36
N VAL A 129 15.09 -0.59 0.98
CA VAL A 129 16.48 -0.18 1.21
C VAL A 129 16.57 1.29 1.59
N GLU A 130 17.61 1.68 2.30
CA GLU A 130 17.91 3.09 2.62
C GLU A 130 18.52 3.81 1.41
N ASP A 131 19.48 3.17 0.71
CA ASP A 131 20.09 3.69 -0.52
C ASP A 131 19.49 3.02 -1.75
N GLY A 132 18.60 3.73 -2.42
CA GLY A 132 17.91 3.21 -3.61
C GLY A 132 18.83 2.91 -4.80
N LYS A 133 20.00 3.55 -4.90
CA LYS A 133 20.96 3.30 -5.99
C LYS A 133 21.70 1.99 -5.77
N GLN A 134 22.27 1.83 -4.57
CA GLN A 134 22.98 0.59 -4.21
C GLN A 134 21.99 -0.57 -4.15
N GLY A 135 20.86 -0.41 -3.47
CA GLY A 135 19.84 -1.44 -3.38
C GLY A 135 19.29 -1.91 -4.73
N GLY A 136 19.22 -1.00 -5.71
CA GLY A 136 18.87 -1.38 -7.09
C GLY A 136 19.88 -2.33 -7.74
N LEU A 137 21.19 -2.13 -7.50
CA LEU A 137 22.25 -3.00 -7.98
C LEU A 137 22.20 -4.35 -7.26
N ASP A 138 22.13 -4.33 -5.94
CA ASP A 138 22.07 -5.55 -5.11
C ASP A 138 20.84 -6.40 -5.45
N PHE A 139 19.70 -5.76 -5.72
CA PHE A 139 18.49 -6.46 -6.13
C PHE A 139 18.64 -7.11 -7.50
N GLN A 140 19.27 -6.44 -8.47
CA GLN A 140 19.55 -7.03 -9.77
C GLN A 140 20.47 -8.25 -9.68
N GLU A 141 21.54 -8.17 -8.88
CA GLU A 141 22.42 -9.31 -8.62
C GLU A 141 21.67 -10.48 -7.96
N PHE A 142 20.84 -10.16 -6.96
CA PHE A 142 19.98 -11.16 -6.30
C PHE A 142 19.05 -11.87 -7.30
N LEU A 143 18.36 -11.12 -8.16
CA LEU A 143 17.45 -11.68 -9.15
C LEU A 143 18.21 -12.56 -10.16
N GLN A 144 19.37 -12.12 -10.63
CA GLN A 144 20.21 -12.88 -11.55
C GLN A 144 20.71 -14.19 -10.94
N ALA A 145 21.19 -14.13 -9.68
CA ALA A 145 21.66 -15.31 -8.95
C ALA A 145 20.57 -16.36 -8.69
N ASN A 146 19.30 -15.93 -8.68
CA ASN A 146 18.14 -16.80 -8.47
C ASN A 146 17.37 -17.10 -9.77
N GLU A 147 17.90 -16.74 -10.94
CA GLU A 147 17.28 -16.95 -12.27
C GLU A 147 15.89 -16.30 -12.40
N ILE A 148 15.67 -15.16 -11.69
CA ILE A 148 14.41 -14.41 -11.72
C ILE A 148 14.53 -13.26 -12.72
N HIS A 149 13.64 -13.24 -13.71
CA HIS A 149 13.58 -12.14 -14.67
C HIS A 149 12.91 -10.90 -14.04
N TYR A 150 13.63 -9.78 -14.06
CA TYR A 150 13.05 -8.51 -13.59
C TYR A 150 11.89 -8.07 -14.48
N LYS A 151 10.76 -7.81 -13.84
CA LYS A 151 9.59 -7.19 -14.47
C LYS A 151 9.08 -6.10 -13.54
N LYS A 152 9.17 -4.85 -14.00
CA LYS A 152 8.62 -3.72 -13.25
C LYS A 152 7.10 -3.86 -13.12
N ALA A 153 6.62 -3.93 -11.89
CA ALA A 153 5.19 -3.95 -11.59
C ALA A 153 4.65 -2.54 -11.37
N PRO A 154 3.46 -2.20 -11.87
CA PRO A 154 2.70 -1.05 -11.37
C PRO A 154 2.40 -1.21 -9.88
N SER A 155 2.16 -0.12 -9.16
CA SER A 155 1.80 -0.22 -7.74
C SER A 155 0.51 -1.04 -7.54
N LYS A 156 0.35 -1.66 -6.37
CA LYS A 156 -0.86 -2.44 -6.02
C LYS A 156 -2.15 -1.65 -6.23
N LEU A 157 -2.15 -0.35 -5.87
CA LEU A 157 -3.30 0.53 -6.09
C LEU A 157 -3.61 0.71 -7.59
N VAL A 158 -2.59 0.89 -8.44
CA VAL A 158 -2.78 1.05 -9.89
C VAL A 158 -3.39 -0.23 -10.47
N ARG A 159 -2.83 -1.40 -10.13
CA ARG A 159 -3.37 -2.70 -10.59
C ARG A 159 -4.82 -2.91 -10.12
N PHE A 160 -5.11 -2.57 -8.85
CA PHE A 160 -6.45 -2.64 -8.29
C PHE A 160 -7.44 -1.78 -9.09
N ILE A 161 -7.12 -0.50 -9.31
CA ILE A 161 -8.02 0.43 -10.01
C ILE A 161 -8.21 0.06 -11.49
N GLU A 162 -7.17 -0.41 -12.17
CA GLU A 162 -7.26 -0.83 -13.58
C GLU A 162 -8.20 -2.03 -13.74
N ASN A 163 -8.25 -2.90 -12.75
CA ASN A 163 -9.13 -4.07 -12.77
C ASN A 163 -10.52 -3.79 -12.21
N MET A 164 -10.69 -2.81 -11.31
CA MET A 164 -12.01 -2.39 -10.80
C MET A 164 -13.01 -2.00 -11.92
N LYS A 165 -12.52 -1.51 -13.05
CA LYS A 165 -13.36 -1.12 -14.20
C LYS A 165 -13.99 -2.30 -14.96
N LYS A 166 -13.59 -3.51 -14.64
CA LYS A 166 -14.11 -4.73 -15.29
C LYS A 166 -15.30 -5.34 -14.53
N TYR A 167 -15.58 -4.83 -13.34
CA TYR A 167 -16.65 -5.22 -12.44
C TYR A 167 -17.55 -4.03 -12.11
#